data_7a9f742b45765a1e11712ca533bce570
#
_entry.id   7a9f742b45765a1e11712ca533bce570
#
_cell.length_a   1.000
_cell.length_b   1.000
_cell.length_c   1.000
_cell.angle_alpha   90.00
_cell.angle_beta   90.00
_cell.angle_gamma   90.00
#
_symmetry.space_group_name_H-M   'P 1'
#
loop_
_entity.id
_entity.type
_entity.pdbx_description
1 polymer ?
#
loop_
_entity_poly.entity_id
_entity_poly.type
_entity_poly.pdbx_seq_one_letter_code
_entity_poly.pdbx_strand_id
1 'polypeptide(L)'
;MVILGLDPGFASLGWALLDCSAQPRCLAGGVIRTKPDRTAARCDDNVSRCGEIADAIQQIYKEHRFAFVAAEAQSWTRHANADRAVAQAWGVIAALSEVNGCPVIQLRPQDVKHELTGSR
;
A
#
# COMPACT_ATOMS: atom_id res chain seq x y z
N MET A 1 1.55 -2.58 19.53
CA MET A 1 2.01 -3.07 18.21
C MET A 1 1.46 -2.13 17.14
N VAL A 2 2.30 -1.68 16.25
CA VAL A 2 1.92 -0.77 15.16
C VAL A 2 1.80 -1.55 13.86
N ILE A 3 0.73 -1.33 13.12
CA ILE A 3 0.46 -1.93 11.82
C ILE A 3 0.33 -0.82 10.78
N LEU A 4 0.95 -1.01 9.61
CA LEU A 4 0.73 -0.17 8.45
C LEU A 4 -0.37 -0.77 7.58
N GLY A 5 -1.50 -0.08 7.49
CA GLY A 5 -2.57 -0.42 6.56
C GLY A 5 -2.35 0.29 5.23
N LEU A 6 -2.51 -0.43 4.12
CA LEU A 6 -2.32 0.09 2.77
C LEU A 6 -3.53 -0.22 1.88
N ASP A 7 -3.94 0.77 1.11
CA ASP A 7 -4.86 0.63 -0.02
C ASP A 7 -4.03 0.76 -1.31
N PRO A 8 -3.63 -0.37 -1.92
CA PRO A 8 -2.66 -0.36 -3.00
C PRO A 8 -3.17 0.32 -4.27
N GLY A 9 -2.46 1.32 -4.71
CA GLY A 9 -2.67 2.01 -5.97
C GLY A 9 -1.36 2.62 -6.46
N PHE A 10 -1.20 2.80 -7.75
CA PHE A 10 0.05 3.31 -8.32
C PHE A 10 0.09 4.84 -8.37
N ALA A 11 -1.00 5.46 -8.81
CA ALA A 11 -1.13 6.92 -8.80
C ALA A 11 -1.46 7.47 -7.41
N SER A 12 -2.19 6.71 -6.62
CA SER A 12 -2.59 7.07 -5.26
C SER A 12 -2.59 5.81 -4.39
N LEU A 13 -1.71 5.78 -3.41
CA LEU A 13 -1.62 4.70 -2.45
C LEU A 13 -2.02 5.25 -1.08
N GLY A 14 -3.19 4.84 -0.60
CA GLY A 14 -3.67 5.22 0.73
C GLY A 14 -2.93 4.46 1.82
N TRP A 15 -2.63 5.11 2.93
CA TRP A 15 -1.98 4.47 4.07
C TRP A 15 -2.50 4.99 5.40
N ALA A 16 -2.45 4.14 6.41
CA ALA A 16 -2.74 4.50 7.78
C ALA A 16 -1.88 3.67 8.74
N LEU A 17 -1.43 4.29 9.81
CA LEU A 17 -0.76 3.62 10.91
C LEU A 17 -1.74 3.42 12.06
N LEU A 18 -1.86 2.18 12.50
CA LEU A 18 -2.72 1.79 13.59
C LEU A 18 -1.89 1.24 14.76
N ASP A 19 -2.13 1.79 15.94
CA ASP A 19 -1.69 1.15 17.18
C ASP A 19 -2.75 0.16 17.60
N CYS A 20 -2.41 -1.13 17.55
CA CYS A 20 -3.30 -2.24 17.88
C CYS A 20 -3.12 -2.70 19.32
N SER A 21 -3.11 -1.78 20.27
CA SER A 21 -3.23 -2.07 21.70
C SER A 21 -4.68 -2.38 22.08
N ALA A 22 -5.01 -2.41 23.38
CA ALA A 22 -6.35 -2.77 23.85
C ALA A 22 -7.48 -1.95 23.23
N GLN A 23 -7.21 -0.68 22.88
CA GLN A 23 -8.11 0.17 22.10
C GLN A 23 -7.38 0.64 20.86
N PRO A 24 -7.65 0.04 19.69
CA PRO A 24 -7.00 0.44 18.43
C PRO A 24 -7.24 1.91 18.11
N ARG A 25 -6.19 2.61 17.72
CA ARG A 25 -6.27 4.01 17.31
C ARG A 25 -5.38 4.31 16.11
N CYS A 26 -5.82 5.25 15.31
CA CYS A 26 -5.03 5.73 14.18
C CYS A 26 -3.97 6.73 14.68
N LEU A 27 -2.72 6.45 14.38
CA LEU A 27 -1.59 7.34 14.74
C LEU A 27 -1.33 8.38 13.67
N ALA A 28 -1.44 7.99 12.41
CA ALA A 28 -1.19 8.84 11.24
C ALA A 28 -1.83 8.21 10.00
N GLY A 29 -1.97 8.97 8.95
CA GLY A 29 -2.47 8.49 7.68
C GLY A 29 -2.31 9.52 6.59
N GLY A 30 -2.43 9.09 5.36
CA GLY A 30 -2.29 9.95 4.20
C GLY A 30 -2.40 9.21 2.89
N VAL A 31 -1.96 9.87 1.83
CA VAL A 31 -1.93 9.33 0.48
C VAL A 31 -0.56 9.60 -0.13
N ILE A 32 0.08 8.55 -0.63
CA ILE A 32 1.28 8.66 -1.47
C ILE A 32 0.80 8.81 -2.91
N ARG A 33 1.12 9.96 -3.53
CA ARG A 33 0.72 10.26 -4.90
C ARG A 33 1.91 10.23 -5.82
N THR A 34 1.76 9.58 -6.98
CA THR A 34 2.72 9.64 -8.08
C THR A 34 2.02 10.15 -9.33
N LYS A 35 2.76 10.88 -10.18
CA LYS A 35 2.22 11.40 -11.45
C LYS A 35 3.02 10.85 -12.61
N PRO A 36 2.34 10.48 -13.74
CA PRO A 36 3.05 10.11 -14.95
C PRO A 36 3.93 11.26 -15.47
N ASP A 37 5.17 10.97 -15.82
CA ASP A 37 6.01 11.85 -16.61
C ASP A 37 5.87 11.46 -18.09
N ARG A 38 5.11 12.24 -18.83
CA ARG A 38 4.84 11.97 -20.26
C ARG A 38 6.02 12.28 -21.16
N THR A 39 7.08 12.92 -20.65
CA THR A 39 8.31 13.18 -21.39
C THR A 39 9.30 12.03 -21.31
N ALA A 40 9.16 11.14 -20.32
CA ALA A 40 9.99 9.95 -20.15
C ALA A 40 9.40 8.74 -20.89
N ALA A 41 10.25 7.76 -21.20
CA ALA A 41 9.78 6.45 -21.64
C ALA A 41 8.96 5.81 -20.52
N ARG A 42 7.90 5.07 -20.88
CA ARG A 42 6.99 4.47 -19.91
C ARG A 42 7.70 3.58 -18.88
N CYS A 43 8.68 2.79 -19.31
CA CYS A 43 9.44 1.93 -18.42
C CYS A 43 10.24 2.73 -17.39
N ASP A 44 10.86 3.83 -17.81
CA ASP A 44 11.62 4.71 -16.91
C ASP A 44 10.70 5.46 -15.94
N ASP A 45 9.56 5.93 -16.43
CA ASP A 45 8.53 6.56 -15.60
C ASP A 45 8.02 5.60 -14.52
N ASN A 46 7.74 4.36 -14.89
CA ASN A 46 7.28 3.34 -13.93
C ASN A 46 8.31 3.05 -12.85
N VAL A 47 9.58 2.93 -13.20
CA VAL A 47 10.67 2.73 -12.23
C VAL A 47 10.77 3.92 -11.27
N SER A 48 10.71 5.14 -11.81
CA SER A 48 10.75 6.36 -11.00
C SER A 48 9.59 6.43 -10.01
N ARG A 49 8.37 6.13 -10.46
CA ARG A 49 7.18 6.13 -9.61
C ARG A 49 7.20 5.02 -8.56
N CYS A 50 7.69 3.84 -8.90
CA CYS A 50 7.94 2.78 -7.90
C CYS A 50 8.92 3.25 -6.83
N GLY A 51 9.98 3.96 -7.22
CA GLY A 51 10.95 4.55 -6.30
C GLY A 51 10.31 5.57 -5.35
N GLU A 52 9.43 6.43 -5.86
CA GLU A 52 8.71 7.40 -5.02
C GLU A 52 7.85 6.71 -3.95
N ILE A 53 7.15 5.64 -4.34
CA ILE A 53 6.35 4.85 -3.40
C ILE A 53 7.26 4.18 -2.36
N ALA A 54 8.35 3.57 -2.81
CA ALA A 54 9.30 2.90 -1.93
C ALA A 54 9.91 3.86 -0.91
N ASP A 55 10.34 5.04 -1.34
CA ASP A 55 10.92 6.06 -0.47
C ASP A 55 9.93 6.53 0.59
N ALA A 56 8.68 6.76 0.19
CA ALA A 56 7.63 7.19 1.10
C ALA A 56 7.31 6.13 2.17
N ILE A 57 7.19 4.85 1.77
CA ILE A 57 6.96 3.75 2.73
C ILE A 57 8.15 3.59 3.66
N GLN A 58 9.38 3.66 3.15
CA GLN A 58 10.58 3.57 3.99
C GLN A 58 10.69 4.73 4.97
N GLN A 59 10.26 5.93 4.60
CA GLN A 59 10.21 7.05 5.52
C GLN A 59 9.21 6.80 6.66
N ILE A 60 8.04 6.28 6.35
CA ILE A 60 7.05 5.89 7.37
C ILE A 60 7.64 4.82 8.30
N TYR A 61 8.35 3.83 7.77
CA TYR A 61 8.99 2.79 8.56
C TYR A 61 10.07 3.35 9.51
N LYS A 62 10.88 4.27 9.04
CA LYS A 62 11.92 4.92 9.87
C LYS A 62 11.31 5.69 11.03
N GLU A 63 10.19 6.34 10.81
CA GLU A 63 9.51 7.15 11.83
C GLU A 63 8.74 6.33 12.85
N HIS A 64 8.11 5.24 12.44
CA HIS A 64 7.13 4.53 13.26
C HIS A 64 7.42 3.06 13.53
N ARG A 65 8.33 2.43 12.78
CA ARG A 65 8.75 1.03 13.02
C ARG A 65 7.56 0.05 13.14
N PHE A 66 6.63 0.06 12.18
CA PHE A 66 5.51 -0.87 12.17
C PHE A 66 5.99 -2.34 12.09
N ALA A 67 5.26 -3.25 12.74
CA ALA A 67 5.59 -4.67 12.82
C ALA A 67 5.01 -5.50 11.67
N PHE A 68 3.86 -5.07 11.13
CA PHE A 68 3.13 -5.75 10.06
C PHE A 68 2.65 -4.73 9.04
N VAL A 69 2.43 -5.24 7.82
CA VAL A 69 1.72 -4.52 6.76
C VAL A 69 0.42 -5.26 6.50
N ALA A 70 -0.70 -4.56 6.51
CA ALA A 70 -1.99 -5.10 6.11
C ALA A 70 -2.44 -4.36 4.84
N ALA A 71 -2.74 -5.09 3.78
CA ALA A 71 -3.13 -4.50 2.52
C ALA A 71 -4.26 -5.28 1.85
N GLU A 72 -5.14 -4.57 1.16
CA GLU A 72 -6.19 -5.20 0.39
C GLU A 72 -5.59 -6.01 -0.76
N ALA A 73 -6.01 -7.29 -0.86
CA ALA A 73 -5.56 -8.18 -1.92
C ALA A 73 -6.02 -7.65 -3.28
N GLN A 74 -5.17 -7.81 -4.30
CA GLN A 74 -5.51 -7.39 -5.65
C GLN A 74 -6.71 -8.17 -6.17
N SER A 75 -7.73 -7.45 -6.62
CA SER A 75 -8.82 -8.00 -7.43
C SER A 75 -8.57 -7.70 -8.90
N TRP A 76 -8.86 -8.68 -9.75
CA TRP A 76 -8.69 -8.52 -11.19
C TRP A 76 -9.93 -7.85 -11.79
N THR A 77 -9.70 -6.85 -12.63
CA THR A 77 -10.74 -6.11 -13.31
C THR A 77 -10.72 -6.43 -14.82
N ARG A 78 -11.58 -5.75 -15.60
CA ARG A 78 -11.51 -5.84 -17.06
C ARG A 78 -10.55 -4.82 -17.68
N HIS A 79 -9.83 -4.07 -16.84
CA HIS A 79 -8.95 -2.99 -17.26
C HIS A 79 -7.49 -3.36 -17.00
N ALA A 80 -6.85 -3.99 -18.00
CA ALA A 80 -5.49 -4.49 -17.89
C ALA A 80 -4.46 -3.44 -17.43
N ASN A 81 -4.60 -2.18 -17.86
CA ASN A 81 -3.69 -1.12 -17.44
C ASN A 81 -3.84 -0.78 -15.95
N ALA A 82 -5.09 -0.76 -15.45
CA ALA A 82 -5.33 -0.53 -14.03
C ALA A 82 -4.81 -1.69 -13.18
N ASP A 83 -5.02 -2.93 -13.63
CA ASP A 83 -4.53 -4.12 -12.94
C ASP A 83 -2.99 -4.16 -12.87
N ARG A 84 -2.32 -3.78 -13.96
CA ARG A 84 -0.85 -3.67 -14.00
C ARG A 84 -0.34 -2.60 -13.03
N ALA A 85 -1.00 -1.46 -12.96
CA ALA A 85 -0.64 -0.38 -12.06
C ALA A 85 -0.72 -0.82 -10.59
N VAL A 86 -1.80 -1.49 -10.19
CA VAL A 86 -1.95 -2.04 -8.84
C VAL A 86 -0.90 -3.12 -8.58
N ALA A 87 -0.61 -4.00 -9.54
CA ALA A 87 0.41 -5.03 -9.42
C ALA A 87 1.81 -4.44 -9.20
N GLN A 88 2.15 -3.31 -9.82
CA GLN A 88 3.42 -2.61 -9.59
C GLN A 88 3.51 -2.09 -8.15
N ALA A 89 2.46 -1.46 -7.64
CA ALA A 89 2.41 -1.02 -6.25
C ALA A 89 2.56 -2.20 -5.28
N TRP A 90 1.89 -3.32 -5.55
CA TRP A 90 2.03 -4.56 -4.78
C TRP A 90 3.46 -5.11 -4.79
N GLY A 91 4.15 -5.06 -5.93
CA GLY A 91 5.55 -5.47 -6.03
C GLY A 91 6.46 -4.67 -5.11
N VAL A 92 6.26 -3.35 -5.04
CA VAL A 92 6.98 -2.47 -4.12
C VAL A 92 6.69 -2.83 -2.66
N ILE A 93 5.41 -3.01 -2.32
CA ILE A 93 4.97 -3.36 -0.96
C ILE A 93 5.60 -4.69 -0.52
N ALA A 94 5.53 -5.72 -1.35
CA ALA A 94 6.08 -7.04 -1.05
C ALA A 94 7.60 -7.00 -0.87
N ALA A 95 8.31 -6.30 -1.75
CA ALA A 95 9.78 -6.16 -1.65
C ALA A 95 10.21 -5.45 -0.37
N LEU A 96 9.54 -4.35 -0.01
CA LEU A 96 9.86 -3.60 1.20
C LEU A 96 9.50 -4.36 2.47
N SER A 97 8.42 -5.13 2.45
CA SER A 97 8.04 -5.99 3.57
C SER A 97 9.13 -7.03 3.85
N GLU A 98 9.69 -7.62 2.81
CA GLU A 98 10.80 -8.57 2.94
C GLU A 98 12.07 -7.86 3.47
N VAL A 99 12.43 -6.72 2.90
CA VAL A 99 13.61 -5.94 3.31
C VAL A 99 13.51 -5.50 4.78
N ASN A 100 12.34 -5.08 5.21
CA ASN A 100 12.11 -4.59 6.57
C ASN A 100 11.80 -5.72 7.58
N GLY A 101 11.60 -6.95 7.11
CA GLY A 101 11.19 -8.06 7.97
C GLY A 101 9.78 -7.89 8.54
N CYS A 102 8.89 -7.19 7.82
CA CYS A 102 7.51 -6.94 8.23
C CYS A 102 6.57 -7.82 7.40
N PRO A 103 5.97 -8.88 7.97
CA PRO A 103 5.03 -9.73 7.23
C PRO A 103 3.86 -8.95 6.64
N VAL A 104 3.42 -9.34 5.44
CA VAL A 104 2.24 -8.78 4.79
C VAL A 104 1.04 -9.66 5.06
N ILE A 105 -0.03 -9.05 5.57
CA ILE A 105 -1.34 -9.67 5.72
C ILE A 105 -2.23 -9.14 4.59
N GLN A 106 -2.71 -10.04 3.74
CA GLN A 106 -3.61 -9.67 2.66
C GLN A 106 -5.06 -9.79 3.12
N LEU A 107 -5.84 -8.74 2.89
CA LEU A 107 -7.25 -8.67 3.23
C LEU A 107 -8.08 -8.75 1.97
N ARG A 108 -9.07 -9.64 1.93
CA ARG A 108 -9.96 -9.71 0.78
C ARG A 108 -10.92 -8.51 0.78
N PRO A 109 -11.21 -7.90 -0.39
CA PRO A 109 -12.12 -6.76 -0.47
C PRO A 109 -13.48 -7.00 0.18
N GLN A 110 -14.01 -8.21 0.05
CA GLN A 110 -15.30 -8.57 0.65
C GLN A 110 -15.25 -8.56 2.19
N ASP A 111 -14.14 -8.99 2.77
CA ASP A 111 -13.97 -9.03 4.23
C ASP A 111 -13.86 -7.62 4.79
N VAL A 112 -13.08 -6.76 4.12
CA VAL A 112 -12.97 -5.34 4.49
C VAL A 112 -14.34 -4.66 4.42
N LYS A 113 -15.08 -4.87 3.34
CA LYS A 113 -16.43 -4.31 3.18
C LYS A 113 -17.37 -4.82 4.27
N HIS A 114 -17.34 -6.12 4.55
CA HIS A 114 -18.19 -6.73 5.59
C HIS A 114 -17.92 -6.13 6.97
N GLU A 115 -16.66 -5.99 7.35
CA GLU A 115 -16.28 -5.40 8.65
C GLU A 115 -16.71 -3.94 8.78
N LEU A 116 -16.63 -3.17 7.68
CA LEU A 116 -16.97 -1.74 7.71
C LEU A 116 -18.47 -1.48 7.61
N THR A 117 -19.23 -2.30 6.89
CA THR A 117 -20.63 -2.03 6.56
C THR A 117 -21.61 -3.07 7.10
N GLY A 118 -21.12 -4.21 7.60
CA GLY A 118 -21.95 -5.36 8.00
C GLY A 118 -22.61 -6.09 6.82
N SER A 119 -22.28 -5.74 5.58
CA SER A 119 -22.84 -6.36 4.37
C SER A 119 -21.76 -7.04 3.52
N ARG A 120 -22.13 -8.13 2.89
CA ARG A 120 -21.25 -8.85 1.95
C ARG A 120 -21.53 -8.44 0.51
#